data_64f68469e808f40f3dc3432633701302
#
_entry.id   64f68469e808f40f3dc3432633701302
#
_cell.length_a   1.000
_cell.length_b   1.000
_cell.length_c   1.000
_cell.angle_alpha   90.00
_cell.angle_beta   90.00
_cell.angle_gamma   90.00
#
_symmetry.space_group_name_H-M   'P 1'
#
loop_
_entity.id
_entity.type
_entity.pdbx_description
1 polymer ?
#
loop_
_entity_poly.entity_id
_entity_poly.type
_entity_poly.pdbx_seq_one_letter_code
_entity_poly.pdbx_strand_id
1 'polypeptide(L)'
;MSRYICDFLVNLSPAHVRSPLKKLLADCGLEIVYDLEDYLMAREIPGRVSFARLVTVEVLIDVTRATQSAVNLSFVIKNEELPLNFNNHCRQVFDLLRLTIAHHDDWQPLDLQSNVPFAGSTTTAATFSATMN
;
A
#
# COMPACT_ATOMS: atom_id res chain seq x y z
N MET A 1 4.37 12.82 13.26
CA MET A 1 3.54 12.03 12.32
C MET A 1 4.40 11.04 11.58
N SER A 2 3.98 9.80 11.58
CA SER A 2 4.62 8.77 10.76
C SER A 2 3.89 8.66 9.44
N ARG A 3 4.63 8.48 8.34
CA ARG A 3 4.07 8.44 7.01
C ARG A 3 4.93 7.55 6.11
N TYR A 4 4.29 6.58 5.48
CA TYR A 4 4.94 5.66 4.56
C TYR A 4 4.18 5.64 3.24
N ILE A 5 4.90 5.54 2.14
CA ILE A 5 4.30 5.55 0.80
C ILE A 5 4.83 4.33 0.04
N CYS A 6 3.93 3.66 -0.67
CA CYS A 6 4.34 2.61 -1.61
C CYS A 6 3.42 2.62 -2.82
N ASP A 7 4.01 2.30 -3.98
CA ASP A 7 3.32 2.32 -5.25
C ASP A 7 3.32 0.92 -5.86
N PHE A 8 2.23 0.58 -6.52
CA PHE A 8 2.07 -0.73 -7.16
C PHE A 8 1.46 -0.57 -8.53
N LEU A 9 1.91 -1.43 -9.46
CA LEU A 9 1.23 -1.64 -10.72
C LEU A 9 0.38 -2.89 -10.55
N VAL A 10 -0.91 -2.77 -10.79
CA VAL A 10 -1.84 -3.88 -10.67
C VAL A 10 -2.33 -4.26 -12.05
N ASN A 11 -2.26 -5.56 -12.38
CA ASN A 11 -2.64 -6.05 -13.70
C ASN A 11 -4.15 -6.26 -13.79
N LEU A 12 -4.89 -5.22 -13.49
CA LEU A 12 -6.35 -5.16 -13.57
C LEU A 12 -6.75 -3.78 -14.04
N SER A 13 -7.94 -3.66 -14.63
CA SER A 13 -8.47 -2.34 -14.97
C SER A 13 -8.92 -1.61 -13.72
N PRO A 14 -9.10 -0.28 -13.78
CA PRO A 14 -9.64 0.45 -12.63
C PRO A 14 -10.99 -0.08 -12.15
N ALA A 15 -11.82 -0.55 -13.07
CA ALA A 15 -13.13 -1.08 -12.70
C ALA A 15 -13.01 -2.39 -11.93
N HIS A 16 -12.00 -3.21 -12.24
CA HIS A 16 -11.84 -4.52 -11.62
C HIS A 16 -10.94 -4.52 -10.40
N VAL A 17 -10.14 -3.47 -10.19
CA VAL A 17 -9.22 -3.43 -9.05
C VAL A 17 -9.93 -3.08 -7.75
N ARG A 18 -11.08 -2.44 -7.80
CA ARG A 18 -11.72 -1.90 -6.61
C ARG A 18 -12.14 -2.99 -5.62
N SER A 19 -12.74 -4.06 -6.11
CA SER A 19 -13.21 -5.12 -5.23
C SER A 19 -12.05 -5.82 -4.49
N PRO A 20 -11.00 -6.30 -5.17
CA PRO A 20 -9.85 -6.88 -4.45
C PRO A 20 -9.13 -5.86 -3.57
N LEU A 21 -9.11 -4.57 -3.96
CA LEU A 21 -8.49 -3.54 -3.14
C LEU A 21 -9.26 -3.37 -1.81
N LYS A 22 -10.58 -3.32 -1.87
CA LYS A 22 -11.39 -3.19 -0.66
C LYS A 22 -11.25 -4.41 0.23
N LYS A 23 -11.17 -5.60 -0.36
CA LYS A 23 -10.99 -6.82 0.40
C LYS A 23 -9.61 -6.82 1.07
N LEU A 24 -8.58 -6.38 0.38
CA LEU A 24 -7.24 -6.27 0.93
C LEU A 24 -7.22 -5.36 2.16
N LEU A 25 -7.84 -4.20 2.06
CA LEU A 25 -7.89 -3.25 3.17
C LEU A 25 -8.67 -3.84 4.35
N ALA A 26 -9.78 -4.52 4.08
CA ALA A 26 -10.56 -5.16 5.14
C ALA A 26 -9.76 -6.27 5.81
N ASP A 27 -9.02 -7.06 5.04
CA ASP A 27 -8.20 -8.14 5.57
C ASP A 27 -7.08 -7.60 6.47
N CYS A 28 -6.67 -6.36 6.28
CA CYS A 28 -5.68 -5.70 7.11
C CYS A 28 -6.27 -4.96 8.30
N GLY A 29 -7.57 -5.15 8.59
CA GLY A 29 -8.21 -4.54 9.74
C GLY A 29 -8.64 -3.10 9.53
N LEU A 30 -8.82 -2.70 8.28
CA LEU A 30 -9.17 -1.33 7.93
C LEU A 30 -10.60 -1.27 7.42
N GLU A 31 -11.30 -0.18 7.71
CA GLU A 31 -12.64 0.05 7.16
C GLU A 31 -12.62 1.26 6.24
N ILE A 32 -13.39 1.19 5.17
CA ILE A 32 -13.45 2.23 4.15
C ILE A 32 -14.23 3.42 4.70
N VAL A 33 -13.63 4.61 4.62
CA VAL A 33 -14.25 5.85 5.07
C VAL A 33 -14.72 6.68 3.88
N TYR A 34 -13.92 6.73 2.81
CA TYR A 34 -14.27 7.40 1.57
C TYR A 34 -14.02 6.47 0.40
N ASP A 35 -14.90 6.53 -0.59
CA ASP A 35 -14.85 5.64 -1.75
C ASP A 35 -15.22 6.44 -2.99
N LEU A 36 -14.21 7.03 -3.64
CA LEU A 36 -14.37 7.80 -4.86
C LEU A 36 -13.71 7.07 -6.01
N GLU A 37 -13.94 7.55 -7.23
CA GLU A 37 -13.44 6.87 -8.43
C GLU A 37 -11.92 6.71 -8.44
N ASP A 38 -11.21 7.76 -8.02
CA ASP A 38 -9.75 7.78 -8.05
C ASP A 38 -9.11 7.85 -6.66
N TYR A 39 -9.90 7.64 -5.61
CA TYR A 39 -9.40 7.81 -4.25
C TYR A 39 -10.21 6.95 -3.27
N LEU A 40 -9.51 6.16 -2.48
CA LEU A 40 -10.11 5.44 -1.36
C LEU A 40 -9.39 5.86 -0.09
N MET A 41 -10.13 5.99 0.98
CA MET A 41 -9.54 6.24 2.29
C MET A 41 -10.09 5.20 3.26
N ALA A 42 -9.20 4.57 3.99
CA ALA A 42 -9.55 3.58 4.99
C ALA A 42 -8.86 3.92 6.31
N ARG A 43 -9.40 3.43 7.40
CA ARG A 43 -8.90 3.73 8.73
C ARG A 43 -9.04 2.50 9.61
N GLU A 44 -8.11 2.32 10.54
CA GLU A 44 -8.25 1.26 11.51
C GLU A 44 -9.52 1.43 12.34
N ILE A 45 -10.09 0.31 12.75
CA ILE A 45 -11.27 0.32 13.60
C ILE A 45 -10.85 0.82 14.98
N PRO A 46 -11.50 1.89 15.52
CA PRO A 46 -11.15 2.42 16.83
C PRO A 46 -11.29 1.39 17.93
N GLY A 47 -10.49 1.52 18.97
CA GLY A 47 -10.58 0.69 20.17
C GLY A 47 -9.46 -0.30 20.36
N ARG A 48 -8.66 -0.57 19.33
CA ARG A 48 -7.56 -1.52 19.45
C ARG A 48 -6.26 -0.88 19.88
N VAL A 49 -6.06 0.36 19.49
CA VAL A 49 -4.86 1.13 19.85
C VAL A 49 -5.30 2.52 20.26
N SER A 50 -4.41 3.28 20.90
CA SER A 50 -4.72 4.65 21.27
C SER A 50 -5.02 5.49 20.04
N PHE A 51 -5.77 6.57 20.20
CA PHE A 51 -6.21 7.39 19.09
C PHE A 51 -5.04 7.90 18.25
N ALA A 52 -3.95 8.30 18.91
CA ALA A 52 -2.77 8.82 18.20
C ALA A 52 -2.08 7.76 17.35
N ARG A 53 -2.30 6.49 17.65
CA ARG A 53 -1.70 5.39 16.90
C ARG A 53 -2.59 4.84 15.80
N LEU A 54 -3.85 5.27 15.72
CA LEU A 54 -4.76 4.82 14.68
C LEU A 54 -4.19 5.18 13.31
N VAL A 55 -4.16 4.20 12.41
CA VAL A 55 -3.57 4.38 11.09
C VAL A 55 -4.66 4.70 10.08
N THR A 56 -4.37 5.66 9.22
CA THR A 56 -5.18 5.99 8.05
C THR A 56 -4.41 5.57 6.80
N VAL A 57 -5.11 4.96 5.86
CA VAL A 57 -4.54 4.56 4.58
C VAL A 57 -5.30 5.27 3.47
N GLU A 58 -4.58 6.02 2.65
CA GLU A 58 -5.15 6.66 1.47
C GLU A 58 -4.64 5.91 0.25
N VAL A 59 -5.52 5.59 -0.68
CA VAL A 59 -5.16 4.92 -1.92
C VAL A 59 -5.54 5.81 -3.09
N LEU A 60 -4.54 6.22 -3.85
CA LEU A 60 -4.74 7.02 -5.06
C LEU A 60 -4.73 6.07 -6.25
N ILE A 61 -5.80 6.10 -7.02
CA ILE A 61 -5.97 5.24 -8.19
C ILE A 61 -5.75 6.11 -9.42
N ASP A 62 -4.69 5.83 -10.18
CA ASP A 62 -4.36 6.64 -11.36
C ASP A 62 -5.24 6.21 -12.54
N VAL A 63 -6.44 6.76 -12.60
CA VAL A 63 -7.41 6.41 -13.65
C VAL A 63 -7.03 7.03 -14.98
N THR A 64 -6.22 8.10 -14.98
CA THR A 64 -5.91 8.81 -16.23
C THR A 64 -4.91 8.06 -17.09
N ARG A 65 -4.00 7.31 -16.49
CA ARG A 65 -3.01 6.51 -17.23
C ARG A 65 -3.36 5.04 -17.28
N ALA A 66 -4.49 4.66 -16.71
CA ALA A 66 -4.87 3.26 -16.65
C ALA A 66 -5.27 2.73 -18.01
N THR A 67 -5.10 1.43 -18.19
CA THR A 67 -5.59 0.72 -19.36
C THR A 67 -6.64 -0.31 -18.90
N GLN A 68 -7.14 -1.09 -19.84
CA GLN A 68 -8.08 -2.17 -19.48
C GLN A 68 -7.38 -3.30 -18.76
N SER A 69 -6.05 -3.33 -18.76
CA SER A 69 -5.30 -4.43 -18.17
C SER A 69 -4.33 -4.01 -17.08
N ALA A 70 -4.23 -2.73 -16.76
CA ALA A 70 -3.29 -2.28 -15.72
C ALA A 70 -3.67 -0.91 -15.16
N VAL A 71 -3.39 -0.72 -13.86
CA VAL A 71 -3.61 0.55 -13.18
C VAL A 71 -2.55 0.72 -12.09
N ASN A 72 -2.07 1.94 -11.92
CA ASN A 72 -1.14 2.27 -10.84
C ASN A 72 -1.91 2.70 -9.59
N LEU A 73 -1.51 2.16 -8.44
CA LEU A 73 -2.04 2.54 -7.15
C LEU A 73 -0.93 3.09 -6.28
N SER A 74 -1.22 4.15 -5.55
CA SER A 74 -0.29 4.73 -4.59
C SER A 74 -0.94 4.68 -3.21
N PHE A 75 -0.26 4.05 -2.25
CA PHE A 75 -0.75 3.92 -0.89
C PHE A 75 0.03 4.88 0.01
N VAL A 76 -0.69 5.65 0.81
CA VAL A 76 -0.11 6.52 1.83
C VAL A 76 -0.63 6.04 3.18
N ILE A 77 0.26 5.56 4.01
CA ILE A 77 -0.07 5.01 5.34
C ILE A 77 0.48 5.97 6.38
N LYS A 78 -0.37 6.50 7.24
CA LYS A 78 0.05 7.53 8.18
C LYS A 78 -0.71 7.47 9.51
N ASN A 79 -0.07 7.99 10.56
CA ASN A 79 -0.70 8.23 11.86
C ASN A 79 0.05 9.34 12.58
N GLU A 80 -0.31 9.62 13.83
CA GLU A 80 0.29 10.70 14.59
C GLU A 80 1.51 10.30 15.40
N GLU A 81 1.97 9.05 15.30
CA GLU A 81 3.16 8.62 16.03
C GLU A 81 4.42 9.33 15.52
N LEU A 82 5.40 9.44 16.39
CA LEU A 82 6.70 9.98 15.99
C LEU A 82 7.41 8.95 15.13
N PRO A 83 8.05 9.37 14.02
CA PRO A 83 8.69 8.43 13.09
C PRO A 83 9.80 7.60 13.72
N LEU A 84 10.46 8.12 14.74
CA LEU A 84 11.57 7.43 15.39
C LEU A 84 11.14 6.55 16.55
N ASN A 85 9.84 6.42 16.78
CA ASN A 85 9.34 5.55 17.83
C ASN A 85 9.74 4.11 17.52
N PHE A 86 10.41 3.47 18.48
CA PHE A 86 10.94 2.13 18.31
C PHE A 86 9.82 1.12 17.98
N ASN A 87 8.66 1.25 18.61
CA ASN A 87 7.53 0.35 18.39
C ASN A 87 6.45 1.08 17.58
N ASN A 88 6.79 1.45 16.37
CA ASN A 88 5.93 2.27 15.52
C ASN A 88 4.80 1.44 14.91
N HIS A 89 3.58 1.71 15.34
CA HIS A 89 2.39 0.98 14.85
C HIS A 89 2.12 1.26 13.36
N CYS A 90 2.38 2.48 12.92
CA CYS A 90 2.21 2.82 11.50
C CYS A 90 3.11 1.96 10.62
N ARG A 91 4.35 1.73 11.05
CA ARG A 91 5.27 0.87 10.33
C ARG A 91 4.78 -0.57 10.31
N GLN A 92 4.18 -1.03 11.40
CA GLN A 92 3.63 -2.38 11.46
C GLN A 92 2.48 -2.58 10.46
N VAL A 93 1.59 -1.59 10.35
CA VAL A 93 0.50 -1.64 9.39
C VAL A 93 1.03 -1.57 7.96
N PHE A 94 2.02 -0.73 7.72
CA PHE A 94 2.68 -0.62 6.42
C PHE A 94 3.27 -1.96 6.00
N ASP A 95 3.99 -2.62 6.91
CA ASP A 95 4.60 -3.92 6.62
C ASP A 95 3.53 -4.99 6.37
N LEU A 96 2.44 -4.97 7.12
CA LEU A 96 1.34 -5.91 6.93
C LEU A 96 0.70 -5.75 5.56
N LEU A 97 0.46 -4.49 5.14
CA LEU A 97 -0.09 -4.22 3.82
C LEU A 97 0.83 -4.76 2.73
N ARG A 98 2.11 -4.48 2.83
CA ARG A 98 3.07 -4.93 1.83
C ARG A 98 3.16 -6.45 1.75
N LEU A 99 3.15 -7.12 2.90
CA LEU A 99 3.16 -8.58 2.93
C LEU A 99 1.89 -9.16 2.31
N THR A 100 0.74 -8.58 2.63
CA THR A 100 -0.53 -9.04 2.09
C THR A 100 -0.57 -8.86 0.59
N ILE A 101 -0.09 -7.71 0.09
CA ILE A 101 -0.04 -7.44 -1.34
C ILE A 101 0.91 -8.41 -2.03
N ALA A 102 2.02 -8.76 -1.40
CA ALA A 102 3.01 -9.64 -2.01
C ALA A 102 2.46 -11.05 -2.30
N HIS A 103 1.35 -11.41 -1.67
CA HIS A 103 0.71 -12.71 -1.95
C HIS A 103 -0.23 -12.67 -3.15
N HIS A 104 -0.40 -11.50 -3.79
CA HIS A 104 -1.25 -11.36 -4.97
C HIS A 104 -0.38 -11.26 -6.22
N ASP A 105 -0.55 -12.19 -7.15
CA ASP A 105 0.29 -12.22 -8.34
C ASP A 105 0.07 -11.04 -9.28
N ASP A 106 -1.11 -10.44 -9.22
CA ASP A 106 -1.45 -9.33 -10.11
C ASP A 106 -0.87 -7.99 -9.67
N TRP A 107 -0.22 -7.94 -8.53
CA TRP A 107 0.25 -6.68 -7.93
C TRP A 107 1.77 -6.65 -7.92
N GLN A 108 2.34 -5.64 -8.58
CA GLN A 108 3.80 -5.48 -8.70
C GLN A 108 4.24 -4.19 -8.01
N PRO A 109 5.17 -4.27 -7.04
CA PRO A 109 5.64 -3.06 -6.38
C PRO A 109 6.50 -2.22 -7.32
N LEU A 110 6.24 -0.91 -7.34
CA LEU A 110 7.02 0.02 -8.13
C LEU A 110 8.04 0.77 -7.28
N ASP A 111 7.75 0.92 -6.00
CA ASP A 111 8.63 1.67 -5.12
C ASP A 111 10.00 1.03 -4.97
N LEU A 112 10.11 -0.27 -5.15
CA LEU A 112 11.42 -0.91 -5.09
C LEU A 112 12.34 -0.40 -6.16
N GLN A 113 11.78 -0.07 -7.31
CA GLN A 113 12.59 0.46 -8.40
C GLN A 113 13.05 1.87 -8.12
N SER A 114 12.20 2.66 -7.52
CA SER A 114 12.56 4.04 -7.26
C SER A 114 13.50 4.17 -6.08
N ASN A 115 13.50 3.19 -5.19
CA ASN A 115 14.36 3.25 -4.04
C ASN A 115 15.68 2.68 -4.23
N VAL A 116 15.90 2.14 -5.32
CA VAL A 116 17.11 1.54 -5.58
C VAL A 116 18.19 2.44 -5.48
N PRO A 117 18.05 3.55 -5.26
CA PRO A 117 19.23 4.25 -5.05
C PRO A 117 19.96 3.62 -3.99
N PHE A 118 20.05 3.18 -3.55
CA PHE A 118 20.82 2.68 -2.67
C PHE A 118 21.05 1.44 -2.85
N ALA A 119 20.95 1.45 -3.31
CA ALA A 119 21.27 0.57 -3.38
C ALA A 119 21.53 -0.24 -3.51
N GLY A 120 21.33 -0.24 -3.80
CA GLY A 120 21.49 -1.02 -4.03
C GLY A 120 21.11 -1.84 -4.28
N SER A 121 20.87 -1.82 -4.43
CA SER A 121 20.58 -2.59 -4.73
C SER A 121 20.33 -3.36 -5.22
N THR A 122 20.26 -3.46 -5.63
CA THR A 122 20.06 -4.20 -6.22
C THR A 122 19.77 -5.07 -6.50
N THR A 123 19.59 -5.17 -6.81
CA THR A 123 19.37 -6.00 -7.25
C THR A 123 18.95 -6.80 -7.28
N THR A 124 18.63 -6.87 -7.46
CA THR A 124 18.39 -7.64 -7.73
C THR A 124 17.84 -8.24 -7.72
N ALA A 125 17.60 -8.18 -7.97
CA ALA A 125 17.33 -8.74 -8.27
C ALA A 125 16.80 -9.22 -8.29
N ALA A 126 16.70 -9.15 -8.47
CA ALA A 126 16.49 -9.62 -8.78
C ALA A 126 15.84 -10.05 -8.50
N THR A 127 15.64 -10.24 -8.57
CA THR A 127 15.42 -10.69 -8.58
C THR A 127 14.79 -10.96 -8.07
N PHE A 128 14.36 -11.17 -8.09
CA PHE A 128 14.36 -11.50 -8.01
C PHE A 128 13.86 -11.59 -8.16
N SER A 129 13.40 -11.48 -8.43
CA SER A 129 13.28 -11.66 -8.90
C SER A 129 12.88 -11.74 -8.85
N ALA A 130 12.78 -11.81 -8.92
CA ALA A 130 12.78 -11.92 -9.23
C ALA A 130 12.24 -12.03 -8.98
N THR A 131 11.90 -12.27 -8.96
CA THR A 131 11.95 -12.41 -9.06
C THR A 131 11.61 -12.38 -8.65
N MET A 132 11.18 -12.43 -8.63
CA MET A 132 11.40 -12.43 -8.59
C MET A 132 11.24 -12.32 -8.53
N ASN A 133 10.81 -12.60 -8.55
CA ASN A 133 11.19 -12.62 -8.77
C ASN A 133 11.24 -12.53 -8.71
#